data_6972dab1ffa9c204ad121f36baf3d4d0
#
_entry.id   6972dab1ffa9c204ad121f36baf3d4d0
#
_cell.length_a   1.000
_cell.length_b   1.000
_cell.length_c   1.000
_cell.angle_alpha   90.00
_cell.angle_beta   90.00
_cell.angle_gamma   90.00
#
_symmetry.space_group_name_H-M   'P 1'
#
loop_
_entity.id
_entity.type
_entity.pdbx_description
1 polymer ?
#
loop_
_entity_poly.entity_id
_entity_poly.type
_entity_poly.pdbx_seq_one_letter_code
_entity_poly.pdbx_strand_id
1 'polypeptide(L)'
;MLRKLLLSCAALIAATACTPLSARPLVDIAVVDRDDGQWLSQYRHRGDTWVPGVPGHRYAIRLSNTSGERVLVVLSVDGVNAVSGEDAHPAQTVYVLAPWQSTEISGWRKSLDDVAQFYFTDLPDSYAARTGRPDNVGVIGIAVFRERQSPHEAPPIYYPPHPHPPYPRAETKNRAQGSAAPAGREATAAADAAAPEREIAQQRIGTGHGAREWAPVGRTDFVRASARPTQVVQVRYDAPERLVALGILPRSAWYRWPVAQAPRAFPDGFVADPP
;
A
#
# COMPACT_ATOMS: atom_id res chain seq x y z
N MET A 1 3.09 -8.07 58.29
CA MET A 1 2.17 -8.33 57.16
C MET A 1 2.11 -7.16 56.15
N LEU A 2 2.25 -5.93 56.57
CA LEU A 2 2.19 -4.71 55.71
C LEU A 2 3.31 -4.65 54.64
N ARG A 3 4.55 -5.11 54.94
CA ARG A 3 5.69 -5.10 54.02
C ARG A 3 5.54 -6.09 52.83
N LYS A 4 4.83 -7.19 53.04
CA LYS A 4 4.56 -8.18 51.97
C LYS A 4 3.49 -7.68 51.01
N LEU A 5 2.53 -6.87 51.51
CA LEU A 5 1.47 -6.27 50.69
C LEU A 5 2.01 -5.17 49.77
N LEU A 6 2.97 -4.36 50.23
CA LEU A 6 3.60 -3.31 49.44
C LEU A 6 4.47 -3.86 48.29
N LEU A 7 5.14 -5.00 48.50
CA LEU A 7 5.93 -5.65 47.47
C LEU A 7 5.05 -6.30 46.39
N SER A 8 3.85 -6.79 46.70
CA SER A 8 2.90 -7.33 45.73
C SER A 8 2.28 -6.26 44.86
N CYS A 9 2.01 -5.06 45.36
CA CYS A 9 1.50 -3.92 44.57
C CYS A 9 2.57 -3.36 43.61
N ALA A 10 3.85 -3.35 43.98
CA ALA A 10 4.92 -2.87 43.11
C ALA A 10 5.17 -3.82 41.91
N ALA A 11 4.94 -5.14 42.06
CA ALA A 11 5.07 -6.11 40.98
C ALA A 11 3.91 -6.03 39.96
N LEU A 12 2.72 -5.59 40.35
CA LEU A 12 1.58 -5.45 39.44
C LEU A 12 1.67 -4.20 38.54
N ILE A 13 2.37 -3.16 38.95
CA ILE A 13 2.50 -1.91 38.17
C ILE A 13 3.55 -2.03 37.05
N ALA A 14 4.49 -2.97 37.15
CA ALA A 14 5.53 -3.16 36.14
C ALA A 14 5.08 -3.95 34.89
N ALA A 15 3.88 -4.57 34.90
CA ALA A 15 3.40 -5.41 33.81
C ALA A 15 2.56 -4.69 32.73
N THR A 16 2.32 -3.38 32.86
CA THR A 16 1.37 -2.65 31.98
C THR A 16 2.03 -1.75 30.93
N ALA A 17 3.32 -1.84 30.66
CA ALA A 17 4.01 -0.88 29.78
C ALA A 17 4.69 -1.47 28.57
N CYS A 18 4.16 -2.55 27.97
CA CYS A 18 4.56 -2.98 26.62
C CYS A 18 3.37 -2.96 25.68
N THR A 19 2.81 -1.77 25.42
CA THR A 19 2.07 -1.58 24.16
C THR A 19 3.10 -1.58 23.05
N PRO A 20 3.03 -2.54 22.09
CA PRO A 20 3.88 -2.47 20.93
C PRO A 20 3.60 -1.13 20.23
N LEU A 21 4.61 -0.28 20.15
CA LEU A 21 4.56 0.93 19.34
C LEU A 21 4.43 0.46 17.90
N SER A 22 3.19 0.36 17.38
CA SER A 22 2.96 0.02 15.98
C SER A 22 3.68 1.08 15.16
N ALA A 23 4.72 0.70 14.45
CA ALA A 23 5.41 1.58 13.54
C ALA A 23 4.39 2.16 12.56
N ARG A 24 4.39 3.49 12.42
CA ARG A 24 3.50 4.17 11.46
C ARG A 24 3.72 3.59 10.07
N PRO A 25 2.67 3.25 9.32
CA PRO A 25 2.83 2.75 7.96
C PRO A 25 3.56 3.78 7.10
N LEU A 26 4.37 3.33 6.14
CA LEU A 26 5.05 4.22 5.18
C LEU A 26 4.08 4.78 4.15
N VAL A 27 3.10 3.98 3.75
CA VAL A 27 2.07 4.35 2.80
C VAL A 27 0.72 3.94 3.35
N ASP A 28 -0.19 4.91 3.41
CA ASP A 28 -1.60 4.66 3.68
C ASP A 28 -2.34 4.42 2.37
N ILE A 29 -3.33 3.51 2.42
CA ILE A 29 -4.21 3.18 1.32
C ILE A 29 -5.65 3.50 1.68
N ALA A 30 -6.35 4.16 0.76
CA ALA A 30 -7.79 4.39 0.84
C ALA A 30 -8.43 4.12 -0.53
N VAL A 31 -9.71 3.77 -0.53
CA VAL A 31 -10.51 3.60 -1.74
C VAL A 31 -11.52 4.74 -1.79
N VAL A 32 -11.64 5.37 -2.95
CA VAL A 32 -12.53 6.50 -3.19
C VAL A 32 -13.56 6.07 -4.24
N ASP A 33 -14.83 6.15 -3.92
CA ASP A 33 -15.92 6.04 -4.89
C ASP A 33 -15.93 7.31 -5.74
N ARG A 34 -15.74 7.17 -7.05
CA ARG A 34 -15.61 8.30 -7.96
C ARG A 34 -16.96 8.81 -8.47
N ASP A 35 -18.00 7.99 -8.38
CA ASP A 35 -19.33 8.38 -8.80
C ASP A 35 -20.04 9.20 -7.72
N ASP A 36 -19.79 8.89 -6.45
CA ASP A 36 -20.29 9.64 -5.31
C ASP A 36 -19.30 10.65 -4.74
N GLY A 37 -18.03 10.59 -5.15
CA GLY A 37 -16.94 11.44 -4.63
C GLY A 37 -16.59 11.17 -3.17
N GLN A 38 -16.95 10.01 -2.62
CA GLN A 38 -16.77 9.69 -1.21
C GLN A 38 -15.65 8.69 -0.95
N TRP A 39 -15.00 8.85 0.18
CA TRP A 39 -14.06 7.87 0.69
C TRP A 39 -14.81 6.69 1.27
N LEU A 40 -14.51 5.48 0.78
CA LEU A 40 -15.10 4.27 1.31
C LEU A 40 -14.57 3.99 2.70
N SER A 41 -15.48 3.87 3.68
CA SER A 41 -15.14 3.57 5.06
C SER A 41 -14.51 2.19 5.16
N GLN A 42 -13.43 2.09 5.95
CA GLN A 42 -12.73 0.84 6.20
C GLN A 42 -13.25 0.18 7.47
N TYR A 43 -13.58 -1.10 7.40
CA TYR A 43 -14.09 -1.91 8.50
C TYR A 43 -13.11 -3.03 8.82
N ARG A 44 -12.68 -3.11 10.09
CA ARG A 44 -11.81 -4.20 10.54
C ARG A 44 -12.65 -5.38 11.01
N HIS A 45 -12.39 -6.56 10.44
CA HIS A 45 -13.08 -7.78 10.82
C HIS A 45 -12.11 -8.97 10.73
N ARG A 46 -11.94 -9.71 11.84
CA ARG A 46 -11.10 -10.92 11.96
C ARG A 46 -9.66 -10.76 11.43
N GLY A 47 -9.08 -9.58 11.60
CA GLY A 47 -7.72 -9.26 11.18
C GLY A 47 -7.61 -8.68 9.76
N ASP A 48 -8.65 -8.75 8.95
CA ASP A 48 -8.72 -8.14 7.63
C ASP A 48 -9.35 -6.73 7.68
N THR A 49 -9.01 -5.92 6.70
CA THR A 49 -9.63 -4.61 6.46
C THR A 49 -10.55 -4.73 5.24
N TRP A 50 -11.79 -4.26 5.36
CA TRP A 50 -12.82 -4.37 4.35
C TRP A 50 -13.35 -3.01 3.94
N VAL A 51 -13.71 -2.85 2.67
CA VAL A 51 -14.44 -1.70 2.14
C VAL A 51 -15.67 -2.18 1.36
N PRO A 52 -16.81 -1.46 1.45
CA PRO A 52 -17.98 -1.76 0.64
C PRO A 52 -17.76 -1.25 -0.79
N GLY A 53 -17.95 -2.09 -1.81
CA GLY A 53 -17.92 -1.71 -3.21
C GLY A 53 -19.30 -1.84 -3.84
N VAL A 54 -19.83 -0.76 -4.43
CA VAL A 54 -21.13 -0.78 -5.11
C VAL A 54 -20.95 -1.22 -6.56
N PRO A 55 -21.50 -2.36 -7.00
CA PRO A 55 -21.39 -2.79 -8.39
C PRO A 55 -21.85 -1.70 -9.37
N GLY A 56 -21.05 -1.48 -10.42
CA GLY A 56 -21.25 -0.42 -11.41
C GLY A 56 -20.53 0.89 -11.09
N HIS A 57 -20.20 1.18 -9.83
CA HIS A 57 -19.51 2.40 -9.45
C HIS A 57 -18.02 2.34 -9.82
N ARG A 58 -17.51 3.45 -10.38
CA ARG A 58 -16.09 3.66 -10.61
C ARG A 58 -15.40 4.03 -9.30
N TYR A 59 -14.16 3.58 -9.15
CA TYR A 59 -13.40 3.91 -7.97
C TYR A 59 -11.94 4.24 -8.29
N ALA A 60 -11.27 4.85 -7.34
CA ALA A 60 -9.83 5.09 -7.36
C ALA A 60 -9.19 4.58 -6.07
N ILE A 61 -7.92 4.23 -6.17
CA ILE A 61 -7.09 3.86 -5.03
C ILE A 61 -6.18 5.04 -4.73
N ARG A 62 -6.37 5.64 -3.56
CA ARG A 62 -5.50 6.71 -3.08
C ARG A 62 -4.37 6.11 -2.26
N LEU A 63 -3.15 6.42 -2.66
CA LEU A 63 -1.92 6.09 -1.96
C LEU A 63 -1.33 7.37 -1.39
N SER A 64 -1.03 7.37 -0.09
CA SER A 64 -0.43 8.52 0.61
C SER A 64 0.87 8.10 1.28
N ASN A 65 1.99 8.62 0.77
CA ASN A 65 3.28 8.45 1.43
C ASN A 65 3.30 9.28 2.72
N THR A 66 3.40 8.63 3.87
CA THR A 66 3.40 9.26 5.20
C THR A 66 4.80 9.47 5.75
N SER A 67 5.82 9.29 4.91
CA SER A 67 7.23 9.40 5.27
C SER A 67 7.94 10.56 4.57
N GLY A 68 9.07 10.98 5.12
CA GLY A 68 9.95 11.99 4.52
C GLY A 68 10.90 11.43 3.44
N GLU A 69 10.69 10.20 2.97
CA GLU A 69 11.53 9.53 1.98
C GLU A 69 10.71 9.20 0.72
N ARG A 70 11.38 9.04 -0.42
CA ARG A 70 10.75 8.46 -1.60
C ARG A 70 10.47 6.99 -1.34
N VAL A 71 9.31 6.53 -1.75
CA VAL A 71 8.90 5.14 -1.64
C VAL A 71 8.42 4.61 -2.98
N LEU A 72 8.61 3.33 -3.19
CA LEU A 72 8.16 2.61 -4.34
C LEU A 72 7.01 1.69 -3.93
N VAL A 73 5.91 1.71 -4.69
CA VAL A 73 4.70 0.96 -4.38
C VAL A 73 4.31 0.07 -5.55
N VAL A 74 4.30 -1.24 -5.33
CA VAL A 74 3.64 -2.20 -6.22
C VAL A 74 2.17 -2.22 -5.83
N LEU A 75 1.28 -1.91 -6.76
CA LEU A 75 -0.17 -1.97 -6.56
C LEU A 75 -0.73 -3.20 -7.27
N SER A 76 -1.41 -4.04 -6.50
CA SER A 76 -2.16 -5.19 -6.96
C SER A 76 -3.65 -4.94 -6.79
N VAL A 77 -4.43 -5.26 -7.79
CA VAL A 77 -5.90 -5.28 -7.76
C VAL A 77 -6.34 -6.64 -8.26
N ASP A 78 -7.11 -7.37 -7.48
CA ASP A 78 -7.55 -8.74 -7.81
C ASP A 78 -6.40 -9.69 -8.19
N GLY A 79 -5.25 -9.56 -7.52
CA GLY A 79 -4.06 -10.34 -7.82
C GLY A 79 -3.29 -9.89 -9.07
N VAL A 80 -3.74 -8.84 -9.76
CA VAL A 80 -3.13 -8.32 -10.99
C VAL A 80 -2.41 -7.01 -10.71
N ASN A 81 -1.20 -6.85 -11.22
CA ASN A 81 -0.44 -5.60 -11.12
C ASN A 81 -1.13 -4.50 -11.95
N ALA A 82 -1.45 -3.37 -11.31
CA ALA A 82 -2.17 -2.26 -11.94
C ALA A 82 -1.38 -1.56 -13.07
N VAL A 83 -0.07 -1.77 -13.16
CA VAL A 83 0.80 -1.17 -14.18
C VAL A 83 1.07 -2.13 -15.34
N SER A 84 1.52 -3.38 -15.05
CA SER A 84 1.88 -4.33 -16.10
C SER A 84 0.72 -5.17 -16.61
N GLY A 85 -0.35 -5.33 -15.82
CA GLY A 85 -1.47 -6.23 -16.15
C GLY A 85 -1.15 -7.71 -15.99
N GLU A 86 0.02 -8.06 -15.45
CA GLU A 86 0.47 -9.42 -15.14
C GLU A 86 0.07 -9.81 -13.72
N ASP A 87 0.26 -11.09 -13.35
CA ASP A 87 0.12 -11.53 -11.95
C ASP A 87 1.02 -10.69 -11.06
N ALA A 88 0.46 -10.16 -9.98
CA ALA A 88 1.16 -9.20 -9.14
C ALA A 88 2.32 -9.86 -8.39
N HIS A 89 3.52 -9.34 -8.58
CA HIS A 89 4.72 -9.77 -7.89
C HIS A 89 5.52 -8.56 -7.37
N PRO A 90 6.06 -8.61 -6.14
CA PRO A 90 6.79 -7.48 -5.56
C PRO A 90 7.97 -6.94 -6.37
N ALA A 91 8.54 -7.73 -7.30
CA ALA A 91 9.69 -7.32 -8.12
C ALA A 91 9.33 -6.49 -9.37
N GLN A 92 8.03 -6.34 -9.68
CA GLN A 92 7.56 -5.72 -10.93
C GLN A 92 7.64 -4.19 -10.95
N THR A 93 7.23 -3.61 -12.10
CA THR A 93 7.08 -2.17 -12.35
C THR A 93 5.96 -1.56 -11.49
N VAL A 94 6.06 -0.28 -11.12
CA VAL A 94 5.46 0.27 -9.92
C VAL A 94 5.27 1.78 -10.00
N TYR A 95 4.61 2.32 -8.98
CA TYR A 95 4.52 3.76 -8.72
C TYR A 95 5.61 4.20 -7.76
N VAL A 96 6.18 5.37 -7.99
CA VAL A 96 7.11 6.03 -7.04
C VAL A 96 6.41 7.26 -6.49
N LEU A 97 6.37 7.36 -5.16
CA LEU A 97 5.80 8.51 -4.45
C LEU A 97 6.92 9.32 -3.81
N ALA A 98 6.93 10.63 -4.07
CA ALA A 98 7.78 11.56 -3.37
C ALA A 98 7.44 11.62 -1.85
N PRO A 99 8.30 12.19 -1.01
CA PRO A 99 7.97 12.44 0.39
C PRO A 99 6.64 13.18 0.52
N TRP A 100 5.76 12.67 1.40
CA TRP A 100 4.45 13.25 1.73
C TRP A 100 3.48 13.38 0.55
N GLN A 101 3.79 12.78 -0.59
CA GLN A 101 2.94 12.78 -1.76
C GLN A 101 1.72 11.86 -1.58
N SER A 102 0.56 12.36 -2.01
CA SER A 102 -0.63 11.54 -2.24
C SER A 102 -0.95 11.50 -3.73
N THR A 103 -1.37 10.35 -4.22
CA THR A 103 -1.80 10.15 -5.61
C THR A 103 -3.03 9.25 -5.66
N GLU A 104 -3.86 9.45 -6.67
CA GLU A 104 -5.00 8.58 -6.95
C GLU A 104 -4.73 7.79 -8.23
N ILE A 105 -4.94 6.48 -8.15
CA ILE A 105 -4.81 5.55 -9.25
C ILE A 105 -6.21 5.08 -9.61
N SER A 106 -6.70 5.53 -10.75
CA SER A 106 -8.09 5.34 -11.17
C SER A 106 -8.32 4.17 -12.13
N GLY A 107 -7.27 3.41 -12.47
CA GLY A 107 -7.41 2.32 -13.43
C GLY A 107 -6.14 1.54 -13.72
N TRP A 108 -6.31 0.53 -14.57
CA TRP A 108 -5.23 -0.26 -15.14
C TRP A 108 -4.40 0.59 -16.10
N ARG A 109 -3.08 0.66 -15.90
CA ARG A 109 -2.20 1.44 -16.79
C ARG A 109 -2.19 0.86 -18.20
N LYS A 110 -2.48 1.70 -19.20
CA LYS A 110 -2.49 1.31 -20.62
C LYS A 110 -1.33 1.95 -21.39
N SER A 111 -0.90 3.14 -20.95
CA SER A 111 0.25 3.89 -21.47
C SER A 111 0.77 4.83 -20.38
N LEU A 112 1.73 5.70 -20.69
CA LEU A 112 2.13 6.77 -19.77
C LEU A 112 1.02 7.81 -19.58
N ASP A 113 0.08 7.90 -20.54
CA ASP A 113 -0.95 8.94 -20.56
C ASP A 113 -2.32 8.43 -20.13
N ASP A 114 -2.60 7.11 -20.31
CA ASP A 114 -3.94 6.57 -20.17
C ASP A 114 -4.03 5.42 -19.16
N VAL A 115 -5.19 5.33 -18.54
CA VAL A 115 -5.65 4.16 -17.76
C VAL A 115 -6.97 3.63 -18.33
N ALA A 116 -7.28 2.36 -18.05
CA ALA A 116 -8.64 1.83 -18.15
C ALA A 116 -9.25 1.85 -16.76
N GLN A 117 -10.35 2.58 -16.58
CA GLN A 117 -10.96 2.87 -15.29
C GLN A 117 -11.25 1.60 -14.48
N PHE A 118 -11.03 1.68 -13.16
CA PHE A 118 -11.55 0.68 -12.22
C PHE A 118 -13.04 0.94 -11.97
N TYR A 119 -13.82 -0.13 -11.96
CA TYR A 119 -15.19 -0.12 -11.46
C TYR A 119 -15.50 -1.45 -10.78
N PHE A 120 -16.37 -1.43 -9.79
CA PHE A 120 -16.83 -2.66 -9.15
C PHE A 120 -17.80 -3.39 -10.06
N THR A 121 -17.64 -4.70 -10.17
CA THR A 121 -18.50 -5.53 -11.03
C THR A 121 -18.66 -6.91 -10.43
N ASP A 122 -19.58 -7.72 -10.95
CA ASP A 122 -19.71 -9.12 -10.55
C ASP A 122 -18.44 -9.90 -10.87
N LEU A 123 -18.14 -10.91 -10.06
CA LEU A 123 -16.91 -11.70 -10.16
C LEU A 123 -16.64 -12.21 -11.59
N PRO A 124 -17.60 -12.80 -12.33
CA PRO A 124 -17.34 -13.30 -13.70
C PRO A 124 -16.92 -12.20 -14.68
N ASP A 125 -17.39 -10.97 -14.48
CA ASP A 125 -17.13 -9.82 -15.34
C ASP A 125 -15.87 -9.04 -14.92
N SER A 126 -15.23 -9.42 -13.82
CA SER A 126 -13.96 -8.82 -13.40
C SER A 126 -12.85 -9.07 -14.42
N TYR A 127 -11.91 -8.12 -14.51
CA TYR A 127 -10.76 -8.25 -15.40
C TYR A 127 -9.94 -9.50 -15.08
N ALA A 128 -9.72 -9.80 -13.81
CA ALA A 128 -8.97 -10.96 -13.38
C ALA A 128 -9.67 -12.28 -13.78
N ALA A 129 -10.98 -12.41 -13.55
CA ALA A 129 -11.72 -13.61 -13.95
C ALA A 129 -11.74 -13.79 -15.47
N ARG A 130 -12.01 -12.72 -16.24
CA ARG A 130 -12.00 -12.74 -17.70
C ARG A 130 -10.64 -13.04 -18.32
N THR A 131 -9.57 -12.84 -17.58
CA THR A 131 -8.19 -13.19 -17.98
C THR A 131 -7.69 -14.49 -17.36
N GLY A 132 -8.60 -15.33 -16.80
CA GLY A 132 -8.29 -16.66 -16.29
C GLY A 132 -7.64 -16.69 -14.90
N ARG A 133 -7.79 -15.63 -14.08
CA ARG A 133 -7.16 -15.45 -12.77
C ARG A 133 -8.16 -15.12 -11.65
N PRO A 134 -9.20 -15.93 -11.42
CA PRO A 134 -10.28 -15.60 -10.49
C PRO A 134 -9.92 -15.71 -9.02
N ASP A 135 -8.80 -16.37 -8.66
CA ASP A 135 -8.50 -16.81 -7.29
C ASP A 135 -8.28 -15.68 -6.28
N ASN A 136 -7.84 -14.51 -6.76
CA ASN A 136 -7.51 -13.36 -5.92
C ASN A 136 -8.45 -12.17 -6.12
N VAL A 137 -9.63 -12.38 -6.68
CA VAL A 137 -10.64 -11.34 -6.90
C VAL A 137 -11.16 -10.81 -5.56
N GLY A 138 -11.43 -9.49 -5.48
CA GLY A 138 -11.94 -8.82 -4.29
C GLY A 138 -10.86 -8.38 -3.28
N VAL A 139 -9.60 -8.25 -3.73
CA VAL A 139 -8.49 -7.81 -2.88
C VAL A 139 -7.66 -6.73 -3.59
N ILE A 140 -7.43 -5.63 -2.91
CA ILE A 140 -6.47 -4.59 -3.28
C ILE A 140 -5.26 -4.72 -2.36
N GLY A 141 -4.05 -4.83 -2.92
CA GLY A 141 -2.83 -5.00 -2.16
C GLY A 141 -1.74 -4.00 -2.55
N ILE A 142 -0.94 -3.58 -1.59
CA ILE A 142 0.28 -2.82 -1.84
C ILE A 142 1.48 -3.48 -1.20
N ALA A 143 2.62 -3.46 -1.92
CA ALA A 143 3.93 -3.79 -1.38
C ALA A 143 4.83 -2.56 -1.54
N VAL A 144 5.38 -2.08 -0.42
CA VAL A 144 6.12 -0.81 -0.34
C VAL A 144 7.60 -1.08 -0.08
N PHE A 145 8.45 -0.38 -0.82
CA PHE A 145 9.91 -0.46 -0.69
C PHE A 145 10.49 0.92 -0.44
N ARG A 146 11.52 0.97 0.41
CA ARG A 146 12.35 2.17 0.60
C ARG A 146 13.36 2.31 -0.54
N GLU A 147 13.74 3.55 -0.84
CA GLU A 147 14.84 3.84 -1.73
C GLU A 147 16.18 3.59 -1.04
N ARG A 148 17.14 3.07 -1.80
CA ARG A 148 18.53 2.99 -1.32
C ARG A 148 19.07 4.40 -1.22
N GLN A 149 19.40 4.82 -0.02
CA GLN A 149 20.06 6.10 0.18
C GLN A 149 21.51 5.97 -0.34
N SER A 150 21.87 6.83 -1.28
CA SER A 150 23.27 7.00 -1.62
C SER A 150 24.00 7.51 -0.37
N PRO A 151 25.20 7.01 -0.06
CA PRO A 151 26.01 7.61 0.98
C PRO A 151 26.09 9.11 0.71
N HIS A 152 25.72 9.92 1.69
CA HIS A 152 25.88 11.36 1.60
C HIS A 152 27.39 11.60 1.49
N GLU A 153 27.86 11.95 0.30
CA GLU A 153 29.23 12.32 0.10
C GLU A 153 29.45 13.58 0.96
N ALA A 154 30.09 13.40 2.11
CA ALA A 154 30.40 14.52 2.99
C ALA A 154 31.16 15.55 2.13
N PRO A 155 30.80 16.84 2.19
CA PRO A 155 31.54 17.84 1.46
C PRO A 155 33.03 17.69 1.78
N PRO A 156 33.91 17.79 0.78
CA PRO A 156 35.35 17.62 1.01
C PRO A 156 35.78 18.58 2.12
N ILE A 157 36.33 18.02 3.21
CA ILE A 157 36.89 18.83 4.28
C ILE A 157 38.10 19.53 3.67
N TYR A 158 37.96 20.82 3.39
CA TYR A 158 39.08 21.64 2.95
C TYR A 158 40.02 21.85 4.12
N TYR A 159 41.11 21.06 4.18
CA TYR A 159 42.25 21.33 5.06
C TYR A 159 43.11 22.42 4.37
N PRO A 160 43.25 23.59 4.95
CA PRO A 160 44.21 24.55 4.43
C PRO A 160 45.63 23.89 4.45
N PRO A 161 46.43 24.10 3.42
CA PRO A 161 47.75 23.48 3.34
C PRO A 161 48.59 23.89 4.55
N HIS A 162 48.90 22.91 5.41
CA HIS A 162 49.90 23.12 6.43
C HIS A 162 51.26 23.23 5.76
N PRO A 163 52.15 24.18 6.14
CA PRO A 163 53.50 24.22 5.64
C PRO A 163 54.22 22.91 6.09
N HIS A 164 54.53 22.07 5.12
CA HIS A 164 55.25 20.81 5.37
C HIS A 164 56.72 21.12 5.58
N PRO A 165 57.34 20.58 6.64
CA PRO A 165 58.78 20.44 6.67
C PRO A 165 59.25 19.43 5.61
N PRO A 166 60.42 19.61 5.02
CA PRO A 166 60.89 18.72 3.95
C PRO A 166 61.14 17.30 4.49
N TYR A 167 60.40 16.33 3.92
CA TYR A 167 60.62 14.93 4.20
C TYR A 167 61.77 14.33 3.36
N PRO A 168 62.59 13.46 3.94
CA PRO A 168 63.56 12.70 3.15
C PRO A 168 62.81 11.62 2.35
N ARG A 169 63.25 11.48 1.12
CA ARG A 169 62.79 10.53 0.10
C ARG A 169 63.01 9.09 0.55
N ALA A 170 61.99 8.32 0.79
CA ALA A 170 62.06 6.89 1.01
C ALA A 170 61.53 6.16 -0.22
N GLU A 171 62.29 5.16 -0.63
CA GLU A 171 62.16 4.38 -1.85
C GLU A 171 60.94 3.44 -1.83
N THR A 172 60.37 3.32 -2.99
CA THR A 172 59.29 2.42 -3.38
C THR A 172 59.73 0.95 -3.27
N LYS A 173 58.97 0.12 -2.59
CA LYS A 173 58.94 -1.34 -2.84
C LYS A 173 57.51 -1.76 -3.14
N ASN A 174 57.32 -2.06 -4.42
CA ASN A 174 56.17 -2.83 -4.94
C ASN A 174 56.05 -4.18 -4.26
N ARG A 175 54.86 -4.53 -3.82
CA ARG A 175 54.48 -5.92 -3.67
C ARG A 175 53.02 -6.14 -4.08
N ALA A 176 52.90 -6.71 -5.25
CA ALA A 176 51.68 -7.33 -5.74
C ALA A 176 51.52 -8.72 -5.08
N GLN A 177 50.31 -9.09 -4.80
CA GLN A 177 49.74 -10.45 -4.65
C GLN A 177 48.35 -10.28 -4.02
N GLY A 178 47.25 -10.83 -4.48
CA GLY A 178 47.01 -12.06 -5.21
C GLY A 178 45.62 -12.48 -4.82
N SER A 179 44.84 -12.72 -5.81
CA SER A 179 43.59 -13.48 -5.93
C SER A 179 43.25 -14.43 -4.77
N ALA A 180 41.97 -14.43 -4.34
CA ALA A 180 41.19 -15.66 -4.15
C ALA A 180 39.71 -15.33 -3.92
N ALA A 181 38.87 -15.82 -4.84
CA ALA A 181 37.46 -16.09 -4.59
C ALA A 181 37.31 -17.44 -3.87
N PRO A 182 36.28 -17.65 -3.12
CA PRO A 182 35.67 -18.97 -3.13
C PRO A 182 34.17 -18.98 -3.45
N ALA A 183 33.90 -20.03 -4.14
CA ALA A 183 32.67 -20.62 -4.59
C ALA A 183 31.55 -20.79 -3.58
N GLY A 184 30.38 -20.89 -4.18
CA GLY A 184 29.08 -21.31 -3.78
C GLY A 184 28.85 -22.15 -2.51
N ARG A 185 27.68 -21.90 -1.95
CA ARG A 185 26.90 -22.92 -1.25
C ARG A 185 25.43 -22.76 -1.60
N GLU A 186 24.95 -23.76 -2.28
CA GLU A 186 23.55 -24.11 -2.34
C GLU A 186 23.01 -24.30 -0.92
N ALA A 187 21.85 -23.78 -0.66
CA ALA A 187 21.06 -24.16 0.50
C ALA A 187 19.63 -24.42 0.03
N THR A 188 19.37 -25.67 -0.02
CA THR A 188 18.16 -26.48 0.00
C THR A 188 16.90 -25.78 0.50
N ALA A 189 15.83 -26.14 -0.21
CA ALA A 189 14.43 -26.02 0.13
C ALA A 189 14.11 -26.33 1.60
N ALA A 190 13.30 -25.50 2.20
CA ALA A 190 12.54 -25.82 3.39
C ALA A 190 11.06 -25.60 3.15
N ALA A 191 10.41 -26.71 3.02
CA ALA A 191 9.13 -27.13 3.54
C ALA A 191 8.00 -26.09 3.63
N ASP A 192 7.02 -26.36 2.79
CA ASP A 192 5.58 -26.20 2.99
C ASP A 192 5.17 -26.31 4.47
N ALA A 193 4.76 -25.19 5.03
CA ALA A 193 3.85 -25.19 6.15
C ALA A 193 2.48 -24.80 5.59
N ALA A 194 1.65 -25.80 5.35
CA ALA A 194 0.24 -25.64 5.04
C ALA A 194 -0.41 -24.78 6.14
N ALA A 195 -0.70 -23.54 5.82
CA ALA A 195 -1.61 -22.73 6.61
C ALA A 195 -3.00 -23.36 6.53
N PRO A 196 -3.78 -23.40 7.64
CA PRO A 196 -5.11 -23.97 7.61
C PRO A 196 -5.95 -23.22 6.58
N GLU A 197 -6.51 -23.95 5.63
CA GLU A 197 -7.52 -23.48 4.70
C GLU A 197 -8.70 -22.92 5.51
N ARG A 198 -8.69 -21.62 5.75
CA ARG A 198 -9.91 -20.92 6.14
C ARG A 198 -10.78 -20.94 4.90
N GLU A 199 -11.92 -21.56 5.01
CA GLU A 199 -13.01 -21.47 4.05
C GLU A 199 -13.38 -19.99 3.88
N ILE A 200 -12.67 -19.30 2.96
CA ILE A 200 -12.93 -17.91 2.61
C ILE A 200 -14.20 -17.96 1.78
N ALA A 201 -15.31 -17.53 2.38
CA ALA A 201 -16.56 -17.36 1.65
C ALA A 201 -16.26 -16.59 0.38
N GLN A 202 -16.47 -17.23 -0.76
CA GLN A 202 -16.10 -16.72 -2.09
C GLN A 202 -16.66 -15.30 -2.27
N GLN A 203 -15.79 -14.35 -2.52
CA GLN A 203 -16.17 -12.96 -2.79
C GLN A 203 -17.01 -12.90 -4.06
N ARG A 204 -17.98 -11.98 -4.12
CA ARG A 204 -18.96 -11.94 -5.21
C ARG A 204 -18.68 -10.87 -6.24
N ILE A 205 -17.91 -9.86 -5.90
CA ILE A 205 -17.56 -8.77 -6.79
C ILE A 205 -16.06 -8.68 -7.00
N GLY A 206 -15.67 -8.13 -8.15
CA GLY A 206 -14.30 -7.87 -8.56
C GLY A 206 -14.17 -6.51 -9.24
N THR A 207 -13.00 -6.25 -9.81
CA THR A 207 -12.68 -5.02 -10.52
C THR A 207 -12.76 -5.22 -12.03
N GLY A 208 -13.61 -4.45 -12.69
CA GLY A 208 -13.76 -4.41 -14.14
C GLY A 208 -12.67 -3.58 -14.83
N HIS A 209 -12.66 -3.69 -16.15
CA HIS A 209 -11.80 -2.91 -17.05
C HIS A 209 -12.69 -1.94 -17.82
N GLY A 210 -12.76 -0.70 -17.33
CA GLY A 210 -13.65 0.33 -17.83
C GLY A 210 -13.12 1.09 -19.04
N ALA A 211 -13.74 2.23 -19.32
CA ALA A 211 -13.36 3.12 -20.41
C ALA A 211 -11.95 3.69 -20.20
N ARG A 212 -11.33 4.15 -21.30
CA ARG A 212 -10.05 4.85 -21.21
C ARG A 212 -10.24 6.24 -20.62
N GLU A 213 -9.29 6.61 -19.75
CA GLU A 213 -9.24 7.91 -19.10
C GLU A 213 -7.80 8.44 -19.16
N TRP A 214 -7.67 9.73 -19.43
CA TRP A 214 -6.39 10.41 -19.41
C TRP A 214 -5.90 10.57 -17.96
N ALA A 215 -4.73 10.02 -17.66
CA ALA A 215 -4.11 10.01 -16.33
C ALA A 215 -2.59 9.94 -16.48
N PRO A 216 -1.93 11.05 -16.85
CA PRO A 216 -0.52 11.04 -17.22
C PRO A 216 0.40 10.75 -16.03
N VAL A 217 1.49 10.01 -16.30
CA VAL A 217 2.56 9.73 -15.34
C VAL A 217 3.91 9.87 -16.02
N GLY A 218 4.92 10.31 -15.24
CA GLY A 218 6.31 10.35 -15.68
C GLY A 218 7.06 9.08 -15.32
N ARG A 219 8.25 8.91 -15.90
CA ARG A 219 9.22 7.89 -15.50
C ARG A 219 10.26 8.51 -14.55
N THR A 220 10.71 7.71 -13.60
CA THR A 220 11.78 8.09 -12.68
C THR A 220 12.58 6.85 -12.30
N ASP A 221 13.87 7.05 -12.04
CA ASP A 221 14.73 6.00 -11.52
C ASP A 221 14.50 5.79 -10.04
N PHE A 222 14.59 4.53 -9.63
CA PHE A 222 14.48 4.14 -8.23
C PHE A 222 15.29 2.87 -7.96
N VAL A 223 16.15 2.93 -6.96
CA VAL A 223 16.95 1.77 -6.53
C VAL A 223 16.42 1.30 -5.18
N ARG A 224 15.90 0.09 -5.12
CA ARG A 224 15.37 -0.49 -3.88
C ARG A 224 16.48 -0.71 -2.85
N ALA A 225 16.21 -0.35 -1.60
CA ALA A 225 17.11 -0.64 -0.49
C ALA A 225 17.18 -2.15 -0.14
N SER A 226 16.09 -2.88 -0.44
CA SER A 226 15.96 -4.31 -0.14
C SER A 226 15.13 -5.00 -1.23
N ALA A 227 15.38 -6.29 -1.45
CA ALA A 227 14.55 -7.14 -2.29
C ALA A 227 13.19 -7.47 -1.64
N ARG A 228 13.09 -7.38 -0.31
CA ARG A 228 11.85 -7.62 0.44
C ARG A 228 11.13 -6.30 0.69
N PRO A 229 9.78 -6.26 0.56
CA PRO A 229 9.01 -5.06 0.89
C PRO A 229 9.14 -4.75 2.38
N THR A 230 9.19 -3.45 2.70
CA THR A 230 9.20 -2.97 4.10
C THR A 230 7.79 -2.98 4.69
N GLN A 231 6.77 -2.86 3.84
CA GLN A 231 5.37 -2.85 4.24
C GLN A 231 4.55 -3.60 3.20
N VAL A 232 3.61 -4.43 3.66
CA VAL A 232 2.57 -5.05 2.84
C VAL A 232 1.23 -4.75 3.51
N VAL A 233 0.28 -4.24 2.74
CA VAL A 233 -1.09 -3.98 3.19
C VAL A 233 -2.05 -4.57 2.20
N GLN A 234 -3.15 -5.13 2.71
CA GLN A 234 -4.26 -5.64 1.92
C GLN A 234 -5.57 -5.03 2.42
N VAL A 235 -6.43 -4.68 1.49
CA VAL A 235 -7.80 -4.22 1.72
C VAL A 235 -8.70 -5.11 0.88
N ARG A 236 -9.63 -5.79 1.54
CA ARG A 236 -10.65 -6.61 0.87
C ARG A 236 -11.86 -5.76 0.57
N TYR A 237 -12.58 -6.11 -0.47
CA TYR A 237 -13.82 -5.44 -0.80
C TYR A 237 -14.88 -6.46 -1.25
N ASP A 238 -16.14 -6.15 -0.96
CA ASP A 238 -17.28 -6.92 -1.45
C ASP A 238 -18.53 -6.02 -1.49
N ALA A 239 -19.60 -6.54 -2.07
CA ALA A 239 -20.88 -5.83 -2.11
C ALA A 239 -21.36 -5.50 -0.68
N PRO A 240 -21.94 -4.31 -0.46
CA PRO A 240 -22.41 -3.89 0.87
C PRO A 240 -23.37 -4.88 1.52
N GLU A 241 -24.30 -5.47 0.75
CA GLU A 241 -25.25 -6.47 1.25
C GLU A 241 -24.54 -7.71 1.77
N ARG A 242 -23.47 -8.10 1.08
CA ARG A 242 -22.64 -9.24 1.49
C ARG A 242 -21.90 -8.94 2.77
N LEU A 243 -21.31 -7.74 2.89
CA LEU A 243 -20.61 -7.31 4.10
C LEU A 243 -21.55 -7.20 5.31
N VAL A 244 -22.81 -6.78 5.10
CA VAL A 244 -23.84 -6.80 6.14
C VAL A 244 -24.18 -8.24 6.54
N ALA A 245 -24.34 -9.14 5.58
CA ALA A 245 -24.64 -10.56 5.86
C ALA A 245 -23.49 -11.25 6.62
N LEU A 246 -22.25 -10.85 6.38
CA LEU A 246 -21.06 -11.33 7.08
C LEU A 246 -20.85 -10.65 8.45
N GLY A 247 -21.69 -9.68 8.83
CA GLY A 247 -21.56 -8.91 10.06
C GLY A 247 -20.37 -7.95 10.10
N ILE A 248 -19.82 -7.62 8.94
CA ILE A 248 -18.71 -6.67 8.77
C ILE A 248 -19.25 -5.23 8.78
N LEU A 249 -20.31 -4.97 8.03
CA LEU A 249 -21.02 -3.71 8.05
C LEU A 249 -22.17 -3.74 9.04
N PRO A 250 -22.36 -2.67 9.85
CA PRO A 250 -23.56 -2.53 10.66
C PRO A 250 -24.79 -2.30 9.77
N ARG A 251 -25.89 -2.97 10.09
CA ARG A 251 -27.17 -2.82 9.33
C ARG A 251 -27.66 -1.38 9.23
N SER A 252 -27.38 -0.54 10.23
CA SER A 252 -27.76 0.87 10.25
C SER A 252 -26.94 1.76 9.30
N ALA A 253 -25.73 1.36 8.92
CA ALA A 253 -24.90 2.13 7.99
C ALA A 253 -25.42 2.07 6.55
N TRP A 254 -26.15 0.98 6.22
CA TRP A 254 -26.73 0.78 4.89
C TRP A 254 -27.99 1.60 4.66
N TYR A 255 -28.78 1.87 5.70
CA TYR A 255 -30.02 2.67 5.60
C TYR A 255 -29.81 4.20 5.64
N ARG A 256 -28.56 4.67 5.77
CA ARG A 256 -28.23 6.10 5.78
C ARG A 256 -27.91 6.68 4.40
N TRP A 257 -28.24 5.99 3.34
CA TRP A 257 -28.22 6.59 2.03
C TRP A 257 -29.35 7.65 1.99
N PRO A 258 -29.10 8.89 1.58
CA PRO A 258 -30.12 9.93 1.64
C PRO A 258 -31.23 9.57 0.69
N VAL A 259 -32.35 9.12 1.24
CA VAL A 259 -33.63 9.21 0.55
C VAL A 259 -33.77 10.67 0.09
N ALA A 260 -34.29 10.88 -1.09
CA ALA A 260 -34.39 12.11 -1.87
C ALA A 260 -35.04 13.35 -1.19
N GLN A 261 -34.86 13.56 0.11
CA GLN A 261 -35.45 14.63 0.90
C GLN A 261 -34.48 15.38 1.82
N ALA A 262 -33.17 15.21 1.61
CA ALA A 262 -32.22 16.08 2.32
C ALA A 262 -32.42 17.54 1.83
N PRO A 263 -32.42 18.52 2.76
CA PRO A 263 -32.50 19.93 2.38
C PRO A 263 -31.40 20.28 1.39
N ARG A 264 -31.77 20.90 0.25
CA ARG A 264 -30.79 21.33 -0.74
C ARG A 264 -30.42 22.79 -0.46
N ALA A 265 -29.13 23.09 -0.43
CA ALA A 265 -28.64 24.46 -0.27
C ALA A 265 -29.01 25.33 -1.49
N PHE A 266 -29.20 24.71 -2.66
CA PHE A 266 -29.57 25.38 -3.91
C PHE A 266 -30.74 24.60 -4.52
N PRO A 267 -31.99 24.87 -4.06
CA PRO A 267 -33.20 24.31 -4.69
C PRO A 267 -33.39 24.93 -6.08
N ASP A 268 -33.81 24.11 -7.04
CA ASP A 268 -34.13 24.59 -8.38
C ASP A 268 -35.37 25.51 -8.31
N GLY A 269 -35.30 26.66 -8.98
CA GLY A 269 -36.40 27.60 -9.08
C GLY A 269 -36.04 29.04 -8.70
N PHE A 270 -36.95 29.95 -9.03
CA PHE A 270 -36.85 31.36 -8.63
C PHE A 270 -37.50 31.58 -7.27
N VAL A 271 -37.07 32.62 -6.57
CA VAL A 271 -37.67 33.02 -5.29
C VAL A 271 -39.13 33.43 -5.53
N ALA A 272 -40.06 32.77 -4.82
CA ALA A 272 -41.44 33.16 -4.82
C ALA A 272 -41.65 34.36 -3.86
N ASP A 273 -42.55 35.28 -4.21
CA ASP A 273 -42.94 36.36 -3.33
C ASP A 273 -43.64 35.80 -2.08
N PRO A 274 -43.35 36.33 -0.89
CA PRO A 274 -44.06 35.94 0.31
C PRO A 274 -45.54 36.36 0.23
N PRO A 275 -46.43 35.59 0.85
CA PRO A 275 -47.87 35.88 0.83
C PRO A 275 -48.23 37.19 1.55
#